data_f501a80a3f07d6ba31b230193f35cfb5
#
_entry.id   f501a80a3f07d6ba31b230193f35cfb5
#
_cell.length_a   1.000
_cell.length_b   1.000
_cell.length_c   1.000
_cell.angle_alpha   90.00
_cell.angle_beta   90.00
_cell.angle_gamma   90.00
#
_symmetry.space_group_name_H-M   'P 1'
#
loop_
_entity.id
_entity.type
_entity.pdbx_description
1 polymer ?
#
loop_
_entity_poly.entity_id
_entity_poly.type
_entity_poly.pdbx_seq_one_letter_code
_entity_poly.pdbx_strand_id
1 'polypeptide(L)'
;MKHFYVYNNISEKLNSYALLFFFGLLCAGSLQAQVREEFEPRVSENSDNKKIYNVNGDFTLIGNSNLTLQFYNENRLNSNNTMVFVDTDNNDGTDNSSSAELTFSTENGASSECSNVVYAGLYWTGRANSSVTTNRKRSIKFRTPNGNYQNIIAAQNEIRYPGDNNMYVGYSEVTDLVKNSGAGEYWVADIALSEGNGGSTGYYGGWGMVVVYENALMNPRDVTIFDGYAYVRGNATEDYEIDVEGFNTAQDGDINIKLGLMAGEGDRGISGDYFEIKKRNNQWQRLSHDQNSTGNFFNSSINTDGDRNPDLVNNT
;
A
#
# COMPACT_ATOMS: atom_id res chain seq x y z
N MET A 1 -19.92 -41.71 66.03
CA MET A 1 -18.95 -40.63 66.24
C MET A 1 -17.82 -40.80 65.23
N LYS A 2 -17.92 -40.14 64.10
CA LYS A 2 -16.84 -39.81 63.15
C LYS A 2 -17.44 -39.08 61.90
N HIS A 3 -17.65 -37.81 62.07
CA HIS A 3 -17.81 -36.89 60.96
C HIS A 3 -16.57 -35.99 60.95
N PHE A 4 -16.18 -35.55 59.78
CA PHE A 4 -15.20 -34.55 59.37
C PHE A 4 -14.01 -35.14 58.63
N TYR A 5 -13.98 -34.71 57.36
CA TYR A 5 -12.88 -34.24 56.51
C TYR A 5 -13.13 -34.62 55.04
N VAL A 6 -13.99 -33.89 54.38
CA VAL A 6 -14.02 -33.86 52.87
C VAL A 6 -14.29 -32.46 52.31
N TYR A 7 -14.14 -31.40 53.07
CA TYR A 7 -14.52 -30.06 52.52
C TYR A 7 -13.35 -29.15 52.13
N ASN A 8 -12.10 -29.48 52.45
CA ASN A 8 -10.98 -28.56 52.18
C ASN A 8 -10.25 -28.80 50.85
N ASN A 9 -10.45 -29.91 50.16
CA ASN A 9 -9.69 -30.19 48.93
C ASN A 9 -10.39 -29.79 47.63
N ILE A 10 -11.69 -29.45 47.70
CA ILE A 10 -12.44 -29.06 46.49
C ILE A 10 -12.27 -27.57 46.18
N SER A 11 -12.18 -26.72 47.23
CA SER A 11 -12.02 -25.27 47.04
C SER A 11 -10.63 -24.88 46.49
N GLU A 12 -9.57 -25.57 46.92
CA GLU A 12 -8.22 -25.31 46.43
C GLU A 12 -8.03 -25.78 44.97
N LYS A 13 -8.63 -26.91 44.60
CA LYS A 13 -8.59 -27.36 43.20
C LYS A 13 -9.45 -26.49 42.28
N LEU A 14 -10.62 -26.01 42.73
CA LEU A 14 -11.42 -25.07 41.93
C LEU A 14 -10.69 -23.74 41.73
N ASN A 15 -10.03 -23.21 42.75
CA ASN A 15 -9.26 -21.98 42.61
C ASN A 15 -8.04 -22.13 41.68
N SER A 16 -7.36 -23.30 41.70
CA SER A 16 -6.26 -23.58 40.80
C SER A 16 -6.73 -23.73 39.36
N TYR A 17 -7.86 -24.35 39.09
CA TYR A 17 -8.42 -24.44 37.74
C TYR A 17 -9.00 -23.11 37.25
N ALA A 18 -9.60 -22.31 38.11
CA ALA A 18 -10.06 -20.96 37.78
C ALA A 18 -8.89 -20.03 37.45
N LEU A 19 -7.77 -20.12 38.19
CA LEU A 19 -6.57 -19.36 37.94
C LEU A 19 -5.88 -19.78 36.62
N LEU A 20 -5.81 -21.08 36.32
CA LEU A 20 -5.29 -21.59 35.05
C LEU A 20 -6.20 -21.21 33.87
N PHE A 21 -7.52 -21.20 34.05
CA PHE A 21 -8.45 -20.74 33.00
C PHE A 21 -8.37 -19.25 32.78
N PHE A 22 -8.18 -18.45 33.83
CA PHE A 22 -7.99 -16.99 33.73
C PHE A 22 -6.62 -16.62 33.12
N PHE A 23 -5.57 -17.39 33.41
CA PHE A 23 -4.24 -17.22 32.81
C PHE A 23 -4.25 -17.67 31.34
N GLY A 24 -4.99 -18.72 30.99
CA GLY A 24 -5.21 -19.18 29.62
C GLY A 24 -6.00 -18.16 28.79
N LEU A 25 -7.01 -17.49 29.37
CA LEU A 25 -7.74 -16.41 28.68
C LEU A 25 -6.89 -15.15 28.50
N LEU A 26 -5.99 -14.85 29.43
CA LEU A 26 -5.06 -13.71 29.30
C LEU A 26 -3.97 -13.96 28.24
N CYS A 27 -3.60 -15.20 27.98
CA CYS A 27 -2.65 -15.57 26.92
C CYS A 27 -3.31 -15.72 25.53
N ALA A 28 -4.63 -15.89 25.47
CA ALA A 28 -5.36 -15.95 24.19
C ALA A 28 -5.64 -14.55 23.59
N GLY A 29 -5.35 -13.48 24.33
CA GLY A 29 -5.64 -12.10 23.92
C GLY A 29 -4.56 -11.39 23.10
N SER A 30 -3.47 -12.07 22.69
CA SER A 30 -2.34 -11.38 22.03
C SER A 30 -1.84 -11.99 20.72
N LEU A 31 -2.70 -12.74 20.03
CA LEU A 31 -2.43 -13.18 18.67
C LEU A 31 -3.31 -12.42 17.65
N GLN A 32 -3.60 -11.17 17.91
CA GLN A 32 -4.08 -10.30 16.83
C GLN A 32 -2.86 -9.78 16.08
N ALA A 33 -2.57 -10.46 15.01
CA ALA A 33 -1.63 -10.03 14.01
C ALA A 33 -1.90 -8.57 13.59
N GLN A 34 -0.89 -7.90 13.23
CA GLN A 34 -0.68 -6.49 12.98
C GLN A 34 -1.48 -5.89 11.80
N VAL A 35 -2.70 -6.39 11.53
CA VAL A 35 -3.65 -5.69 10.67
C VAL A 35 -4.17 -4.50 11.45
N ARG A 36 -4.01 -3.34 10.89
CA ARG A 36 -4.44 -2.07 11.50
C ARG A 36 -5.77 -1.61 10.96
N GLU A 37 -6.03 -1.91 9.70
CA GLU A 37 -7.28 -1.65 9.00
C GLU A 37 -7.49 -2.80 8.02
N GLU A 38 -8.66 -3.42 8.06
CA GLU A 38 -9.03 -4.46 7.10
C GLU A 38 -9.04 -3.90 5.67
N PHE A 39 -8.66 -4.75 4.71
CA PHE A 39 -8.74 -4.38 3.30
C PHE A 39 -10.17 -4.54 2.83
N GLU A 40 -10.78 -3.43 2.47
CA GLU A 40 -12.13 -3.38 1.94
C GLU A 40 -12.16 -2.71 0.57
N PRO A 41 -13.18 -2.99 -0.26
CA PRO A 41 -13.38 -2.26 -1.50
C PRO A 41 -13.50 -0.76 -1.23
N ARG A 42 -12.61 0.03 -1.80
CA ARG A 42 -12.60 1.49 -1.65
C ARG A 42 -13.87 2.10 -2.22
N VAL A 43 -14.51 2.92 -1.43
CA VAL A 43 -15.69 3.69 -1.83
C VAL A 43 -15.23 5.02 -2.41
N SER A 44 -15.67 5.35 -3.62
CA SER A 44 -15.45 6.68 -4.18
C SER A 44 -16.27 7.73 -3.46
N GLU A 45 -15.65 8.85 -3.11
CA GLU A 45 -16.31 10.04 -2.53
C GLU A 45 -17.05 10.85 -3.60
N ASN A 46 -16.64 10.72 -4.87
CA ASN A 46 -17.13 11.51 -6.01
C ASN A 46 -18.18 10.76 -6.87
N SER A 47 -18.49 9.51 -6.56
CA SER A 47 -19.39 8.67 -7.37
C SER A 47 -20.32 7.82 -6.52
N ASP A 48 -21.41 8.36 -6.00
CA ASP A 48 -22.55 7.65 -5.37
C ASP A 48 -22.21 6.34 -4.64
N ASN A 49 -21.15 6.35 -3.82
CA ASN A 49 -20.61 5.19 -3.10
C ASN A 49 -20.17 4.03 -4.00
N LYS A 50 -19.67 4.30 -5.21
CA LYS A 50 -19.21 3.29 -6.16
C LYS A 50 -17.97 2.56 -5.61
N LYS A 51 -18.02 1.24 -5.59
CA LYS A 51 -16.95 0.34 -5.13
C LYS A 51 -16.36 -0.51 -6.25
N ILE A 52 -17.13 -0.75 -7.30
CA ILE A 52 -16.76 -1.59 -8.45
C ILE A 52 -16.95 -0.77 -9.71
N TYR A 53 -15.96 -0.76 -10.56
CA TYR A 53 -15.93 -0.03 -11.82
C TYR A 53 -16.09 -1.02 -12.97
N ASN A 54 -17.31 -1.15 -13.50
CA ASN A 54 -17.57 -1.88 -14.73
C ASN A 54 -17.35 -0.91 -15.89
N VAL A 55 -16.22 -1.04 -16.56
CA VAL A 55 -15.79 -0.09 -17.59
C VAL A 55 -15.36 -0.82 -18.87
N ASN A 56 -15.61 -0.23 -20.03
CA ASN A 56 -14.77 -0.51 -21.18
C ASN A 56 -13.48 0.28 -20.99
N GLY A 57 -12.46 -0.32 -20.40
CA GLY A 57 -11.31 0.42 -19.94
C GLY A 57 -10.34 -0.43 -19.15
N ASP A 58 -9.50 0.23 -18.37
CA ASP A 58 -8.49 -0.42 -17.55
C ASP A 58 -8.18 0.41 -16.29
N PHE A 59 -7.23 -0.05 -15.51
CA PHE A 59 -6.57 0.77 -14.48
C PHE A 59 -5.06 0.83 -14.73
N THR A 60 -4.45 1.86 -14.20
CA THR A 60 -2.98 1.97 -14.13
C THR A 60 -2.56 2.44 -12.74
N LEU A 61 -1.34 2.09 -12.37
CA LEU A 61 -0.67 2.56 -11.16
C LEU A 61 0.57 3.32 -11.57
N ILE A 62 0.72 4.53 -11.02
CA ILE A 62 1.95 5.32 -11.13
C ILE A 62 2.41 5.71 -9.73
N GLY A 63 3.68 6.02 -9.58
CA GLY A 63 4.23 6.47 -8.30
C GLY A 63 5.74 6.54 -8.30
N ASN A 64 6.28 7.06 -7.22
CA ASN A 64 7.73 7.16 -7.04
C ASN A 64 8.08 7.30 -5.55
N SER A 65 9.36 7.20 -5.22
CA SER A 65 9.88 7.47 -3.88
C SER A 65 10.39 8.91 -3.75
N ASN A 66 10.22 9.49 -2.55
CA ASN A 66 10.72 10.83 -2.21
C ASN A 66 11.90 10.75 -1.22
N LEU A 67 12.44 9.56 -1.01
CA LEU A 67 13.59 9.31 -0.16
C LEU A 67 14.49 8.26 -0.81
N THR A 68 15.81 8.46 -0.76
CA THR A 68 16.78 7.53 -1.32
C THR A 68 18.02 7.42 -0.44
N LEU A 69 18.88 6.44 -0.70
CA LEU A 69 20.18 6.31 -0.05
C LEU A 69 21.09 7.48 -0.43
N GLN A 70 21.76 8.08 0.56
CA GLN A 70 22.77 9.12 0.32
C GLN A 70 23.86 8.67 -0.66
N PHE A 71 24.26 7.41 -0.55
CA PHE A 71 25.15 6.75 -1.52
C PHE A 71 24.39 5.60 -2.16
N TYR A 72 23.70 5.93 -3.26
CA TYR A 72 22.81 5.00 -3.96
C TYR A 72 23.53 3.71 -4.37
N ASN A 73 22.92 2.61 -4.03
CA ASN A 73 23.26 1.27 -4.49
C ASN A 73 22.03 0.40 -4.37
N GLU A 74 21.54 -0.14 -5.48
CA GLU A 74 20.30 -0.90 -5.54
C GLU A 74 20.24 -2.15 -4.64
N ASN A 75 21.39 -2.68 -4.25
CA ASN A 75 21.49 -3.86 -3.37
C ASN A 75 21.75 -3.48 -1.90
N ARG A 76 21.77 -2.20 -1.58
CA ARG A 76 22.00 -1.72 -0.22
C ARG A 76 20.67 -1.40 0.46
N LEU A 77 20.53 -1.87 1.68
CA LEU A 77 19.33 -1.66 2.49
C LEU A 77 19.24 -0.21 2.97
N ASN A 78 18.01 0.28 3.22
CA ASN A 78 17.78 1.52 3.94
C ASN A 78 18.11 1.39 5.44
N SER A 79 18.03 0.18 6.00
CA SER A 79 18.31 -0.09 7.41
C SER A 79 19.76 0.21 7.79
N ASN A 80 19.91 0.99 8.86
CA ASN A 80 21.21 1.50 9.37
C ASN A 80 22.02 2.31 8.34
N ASN A 81 21.40 2.79 7.28
CA ASN A 81 22.01 3.66 6.28
C ASN A 81 21.41 5.08 6.32
N THR A 82 22.17 6.03 5.83
CA THR A 82 21.71 7.42 5.73
C THR A 82 20.85 7.58 4.51
N MET A 83 19.63 8.04 4.72
CA MET A 83 18.68 8.41 3.69
C MET A 83 18.68 9.93 3.49
N VAL A 84 18.44 10.37 2.27
CA VAL A 84 18.33 11.78 1.88
C VAL A 84 17.06 11.99 1.04
N PHE A 85 16.56 13.22 1.04
CA PHE A 85 15.43 13.57 0.20
C PHE A 85 15.76 13.43 -1.28
N VAL A 86 14.79 12.99 -2.02
CA VAL A 86 14.71 13.18 -3.47
C VAL A 86 14.02 14.48 -3.71
N ASP A 87 14.63 15.31 -4.52
CA ASP A 87 14.06 16.59 -4.94
C ASP A 87 14.41 16.81 -6.42
N THR A 88 13.47 16.44 -7.29
CA THR A 88 13.70 16.39 -8.75
C THR A 88 13.03 17.54 -9.51
N ASP A 89 12.21 18.35 -8.86
CA ASP A 89 11.54 19.48 -9.52
C ASP A 89 12.36 20.79 -9.50
N ASN A 90 13.49 20.80 -8.79
CA ASN A 90 14.37 21.96 -8.63
C ASN A 90 13.63 23.23 -8.15
N ASN A 91 12.63 23.04 -7.29
CA ASN A 91 11.81 24.12 -6.74
C ASN A 91 12.15 24.36 -5.26
N ASP A 92 12.82 25.46 -4.95
CA ASP A 92 13.18 25.85 -3.57
C ASP A 92 11.99 25.95 -2.61
N GLY A 93 10.75 25.85 -3.12
CA GLY A 93 9.51 25.86 -2.33
C GLY A 93 9.02 24.48 -1.90
N THR A 94 9.76 23.41 -2.20
CA THR A 94 9.48 22.03 -1.79
C THR A 94 10.67 21.44 -1.04
N ASP A 95 10.41 20.60 -0.03
CA ASP A 95 11.47 19.92 0.73
C ASP A 95 11.95 18.64 0.02
N ASN A 96 11.02 17.95 -0.62
CA ASN A 96 11.26 16.73 -1.41
C ASN A 96 10.20 16.67 -2.53
N SER A 97 10.58 16.09 -3.66
CA SER A 97 9.69 15.94 -4.82
C SER A 97 10.10 14.78 -5.72
N SER A 98 9.11 14.15 -6.32
CA SER A 98 9.30 13.16 -7.40
C SER A 98 8.11 13.13 -8.33
N SER A 99 8.30 12.59 -9.54
CA SER A 99 7.26 12.50 -10.57
C SER A 99 7.09 11.09 -11.11
N ALA A 100 5.95 10.88 -11.75
CA ALA A 100 5.68 9.72 -12.59
C ALA A 100 4.73 10.08 -13.73
N GLU A 101 4.91 9.41 -14.86
CA GLU A 101 4.11 9.62 -16.07
C GLU A 101 2.83 8.78 -16.03
N LEU A 102 1.67 9.41 -16.17
CA LEU A 102 0.40 8.73 -16.38
C LEU A 102 0.18 8.52 -17.88
N THR A 103 0.08 7.26 -18.28
CA THR A 103 -0.28 6.88 -19.66
C THR A 103 -1.53 5.99 -19.65
N PHE A 104 -2.30 6.02 -20.72
CA PHE A 104 -3.44 5.14 -20.92
C PHE A 104 -3.13 4.09 -22.00
N SER A 105 -3.74 2.92 -21.87
CA SER A 105 -3.59 1.84 -22.83
C SER A 105 -4.08 2.24 -24.22
N THR A 106 -3.37 1.74 -25.24
CA THR A 106 -3.76 1.86 -26.66
C THR A 106 -4.45 0.60 -27.18
N GLU A 107 -4.99 -0.22 -26.28
CA GLU A 107 -5.72 -1.45 -26.63
C GLU A 107 -6.77 -1.19 -27.70
N ASN A 108 -6.84 -2.06 -28.69
CA ASN A 108 -7.78 -1.98 -29.82
C ASN A 108 -7.75 -0.63 -30.59
N GLY A 109 -6.64 0.10 -30.52
CA GLY A 109 -6.49 1.41 -31.14
C GLY A 109 -7.09 2.56 -30.32
N ALA A 110 -7.34 2.37 -29.04
CA ALA A 110 -7.76 3.43 -28.13
C ALA A 110 -6.72 4.57 -28.12
N SER A 111 -7.21 5.79 -28.05
CA SER A 111 -6.40 7.01 -27.95
C SER A 111 -6.48 7.56 -26.52
N SER A 112 -5.36 8.04 -26.02
CA SER A 112 -5.29 8.70 -24.70
C SER A 112 -6.26 9.89 -24.60
N GLU A 113 -6.40 10.67 -25.68
CA GLU A 113 -7.30 11.82 -25.75
C GLU A 113 -8.78 11.46 -25.64
N CYS A 114 -9.13 10.21 -25.99
CA CYS A 114 -10.50 9.67 -25.91
C CYS A 114 -10.73 8.85 -24.62
N SER A 115 -9.75 8.79 -23.75
CA SER A 115 -9.84 8.09 -22.48
C SER A 115 -10.35 9.05 -21.39
N ASN A 116 -11.32 8.57 -20.60
CA ASN A 116 -11.94 9.37 -19.54
C ASN A 116 -11.66 8.74 -18.18
N VAL A 117 -11.10 9.51 -17.26
CA VAL A 117 -10.82 9.06 -15.88
C VAL A 117 -12.12 8.96 -15.10
N VAL A 118 -12.38 7.82 -14.50
CA VAL A 118 -13.57 7.56 -13.68
C VAL A 118 -13.26 7.49 -12.19
N TYR A 119 -11.99 7.27 -11.84
CA TYR A 119 -11.51 7.30 -10.47
C TYR A 119 -10.01 7.54 -10.43
N ALA A 120 -9.54 8.30 -9.44
CA ALA A 120 -8.13 8.42 -9.12
C ALA A 120 -7.93 8.54 -7.61
N GLY A 121 -7.21 7.58 -7.03
CA GLY A 121 -6.85 7.54 -5.61
C GLY A 121 -5.36 7.79 -5.42
N LEU A 122 -5.00 8.81 -4.66
CA LEU A 122 -3.63 9.17 -4.34
C LEU A 122 -3.29 8.71 -2.92
N TYR A 123 -2.23 7.92 -2.82
CA TYR A 123 -1.71 7.37 -1.58
C TYR A 123 -0.29 7.89 -1.36
N TRP A 124 0.07 8.21 -0.13
CA TRP A 124 1.46 8.51 0.25
C TRP A 124 1.79 7.84 1.58
N THR A 125 3.02 7.45 1.71
CA THR A 125 3.48 6.71 2.88
C THR A 125 4.90 7.10 3.25
N GLY A 126 5.27 6.87 4.49
CA GLY A 126 6.62 7.02 4.93
C GLY A 126 6.83 6.66 6.40
N ARG A 127 8.10 6.53 6.73
CA ARG A 127 8.57 6.49 8.11
C ARG A 127 9.41 7.74 8.37
N ALA A 128 9.00 8.52 9.37
CA ALA A 128 9.65 9.75 9.78
C ALA A 128 10.02 9.68 11.28
N ASN A 129 10.90 10.52 11.77
CA ASN A 129 11.19 10.55 13.19
C ASN A 129 10.02 11.18 14.00
N SER A 130 10.07 11.03 15.33
CA SER A 130 9.00 11.46 16.22
C SER A 130 8.77 12.98 16.27
N SER A 131 9.69 13.77 15.75
CA SER A 131 9.54 15.23 15.67
C SER A 131 8.59 15.68 14.56
N VAL A 132 8.35 14.83 13.58
CA VAL A 132 7.41 15.10 12.48
C VAL A 132 5.99 14.90 12.97
N THR A 133 5.22 15.98 13.00
CA THR A 133 3.86 15.97 13.57
C THR A 133 2.85 15.21 12.70
N THR A 134 1.79 14.73 13.33
CA THR A 134 0.68 14.06 12.63
C THR A 134 0.01 14.97 11.60
N ASN A 135 -0.10 16.25 11.88
CA ASN A 135 -0.67 17.22 10.93
C ASN A 135 0.18 17.35 9.66
N ARG A 136 1.52 17.30 9.80
CA ARG A 136 2.43 17.35 8.65
C ARG A 136 2.30 16.10 7.79
N LYS A 137 2.14 14.93 8.40
CA LYS A 137 1.95 13.63 7.71
C LYS A 137 0.67 13.55 6.87
N ARG A 138 -0.34 14.36 7.20
CA ARG A 138 -1.63 14.42 6.47
C ARG A 138 -1.58 15.26 5.20
N SER A 139 -0.58 16.09 5.02
CA SER A 139 -0.53 17.07 3.93
C SER A 139 0.65 16.81 3.01
N ILE A 140 0.38 16.86 1.72
CA ILE A 140 1.37 16.81 0.64
C ILE A 140 1.07 17.92 -0.37
N LYS A 141 2.01 18.16 -1.26
CA LYS A 141 1.77 18.94 -2.47
C LYS A 141 1.62 18.02 -3.68
N PHE A 142 0.62 18.30 -4.51
CA PHE A 142 0.33 17.54 -5.71
C PHE A 142 0.26 18.48 -6.92
N ARG A 143 0.91 18.09 -8.02
CA ARG A 143 0.91 18.85 -9.26
C ARG A 143 0.48 17.96 -10.42
N THR A 144 -0.52 18.41 -11.14
CA THR A 144 -1.00 17.79 -12.38
C THR A 144 -0.19 18.26 -13.57
N PRO A 145 -0.24 17.56 -14.73
CA PRO A 145 0.38 18.02 -15.97
C PRO A 145 0.01 19.47 -16.27
N ASN A 146 1.01 20.29 -16.58
CA ASN A 146 0.87 21.74 -16.87
C ASN A 146 0.24 22.58 -15.75
N GLY A 147 0.04 22.02 -14.56
CA GLY A 147 -0.51 22.71 -13.39
C GLY A 147 0.55 23.23 -12.43
N ASN A 148 0.08 23.87 -11.35
CA ASN A 148 0.90 24.26 -10.21
C ASN A 148 0.67 23.31 -9.04
N TYR A 149 1.60 23.29 -8.09
CA TYR A 149 1.40 22.59 -6.83
C TYR A 149 0.19 23.11 -6.05
N GLN A 150 -0.62 22.19 -5.58
CA GLN A 150 -1.72 22.44 -4.66
C GLN A 150 -1.62 21.50 -3.46
N ASN A 151 -2.11 21.94 -2.31
CA ASN A 151 -2.11 21.12 -1.11
C ASN A 151 -3.23 20.08 -1.18
N ILE A 152 -2.86 18.82 -0.95
CA ILE A 152 -3.78 17.72 -0.70
C ILE A 152 -3.68 17.33 0.77
N ILE A 153 -4.82 17.18 1.42
CA ILE A 153 -4.88 16.90 2.86
C ILE A 153 -5.79 15.69 3.08
N ALA A 154 -5.22 14.61 3.59
CA ALA A 154 -5.99 13.44 4.00
C ALA A 154 -7.04 13.81 5.05
N ALA A 155 -8.26 13.30 4.92
CA ALA A 155 -9.25 13.38 5.98
C ALA A 155 -8.72 12.69 7.26
N GLN A 156 -9.34 12.97 8.40
CA GLN A 156 -8.87 12.44 9.70
C GLN A 156 -8.91 10.91 9.77
N ASN A 157 -9.87 10.31 9.11
CA ASN A 157 -10.04 8.86 8.99
C ASN A 157 -9.25 8.23 7.82
N GLU A 158 -8.59 9.06 7.00
CA GLU A 158 -7.82 8.62 5.83
C GLU A 158 -6.30 8.73 6.04
N ILE A 159 -5.87 8.97 7.28
CA ILE A 159 -4.48 8.86 7.71
C ILE A 159 -4.37 7.77 8.78
N ARG A 160 -3.49 6.82 8.58
CA ARG A 160 -3.39 5.60 9.39
C ARG A 160 -1.97 5.38 9.88
N TYR A 161 -1.85 4.77 11.06
CA TYR A 161 -0.58 4.55 11.73
C TYR A 161 -0.49 3.09 12.22
N PRO A 162 0.49 2.27 11.81
CA PRO A 162 0.59 0.85 12.16
C PRO A 162 1.14 0.59 13.56
N GLY A 163 0.83 1.40 14.55
CA GLY A 163 1.27 1.23 15.92
C GLY A 163 2.64 1.79 16.28
N ASP A 164 3.42 2.15 15.32
CA ASP A 164 4.54 3.08 15.42
C ASP A 164 4.13 4.37 14.74
N ASN A 165 3.89 5.44 15.52
CA ASN A 165 3.47 6.74 14.97
C ASN A 165 4.49 7.37 14.01
N ASN A 166 5.66 6.76 13.86
CA ASN A 166 6.65 7.16 12.88
C ASN A 166 6.32 6.65 11.46
N MET A 167 5.61 5.52 11.37
CA MET A 167 5.08 5.00 10.10
C MET A 167 3.67 5.51 9.87
N TYR A 168 3.33 5.79 8.63
CA TYR A 168 1.99 6.24 8.27
C TYR A 168 1.68 5.99 6.81
N VAL A 169 0.39 5.96 6.49
CA VAL A 169 -0.14 6.06 5.13
C VAL A 169 -1.26 7.09 5.13
N GLY A 170 -1.27 7.95 4.14
CA GLY A 170 -2.34 8.91 3.88
C GLY A 170 -2.98 8.62 2.52
N TYR A 171 -4.26 8.94 2.42
CA TYR A 171 -5.05 8.81 1.21
C TYR A 171 -5.87 10.07 0.95
N SER A 172 -6.07 10.35 -0.34
CA SER A 172 -7.08 11.32 -0.80
C SER A 172 -7.54 10.94 -2.21
N GLU A 173 -8.84 11.03 -2.45
CA GLU A 173 -9.35 10.93 -3.81
C GLU A 173 -9.03 12.22 -4.59
N VAL A 174 -8.46 12.06 -5.79
CA VAL A 174 -8.04 13.15 -6.67
C VAL A 174 -8.67 13.05 -8.05
N THR A 175 -9.80 12.34 -8.15
CA THR A 175 -10.49 12.03 -9.41
C THR A 175 -10.71 13.26 -10.28
N ASP A 176 -11.26 14.34 -9.74
CA ASP A 176 -11.55 15.55 -10.53
C ASP A 176 -10.29 16.23 -11.06
N LEU A 177 -9.21 16.23 -10.28
CA LEU A 177 -7.93 16.80 -10.70
C LEU A 177 -7.32 16.01 -11.87
N VAL A 178 -7.33 14.68 -11.75
CA VAL A 178 -6.76 13.79 -12.76
C VAL A 178 -7.64 13.75 -14.01
N LYS A 179 -8.96 13.72 -13.84
CA LYS A 179 -9.93 13.79 -14.95
C LYS A 179 -9.78 15.05 -15.79
N ASN A 180 -9.55 16.19 -15.16
CA ASN A 180 -9.40 17.46 -15.84
C ASN A 180 -8.02 17.63 -16.52
N SER A 181 -7.02 16.88 -16.09
CA SER A 181 -5.63 17.00 -16.58
C SER A 181 -5.24 15.88 -17.56
N GLY A 182 -5.84 14.69 -17.44
CA GLY A 182 -5.59 13.55 -18.32
C GLY A 182 -4.20 12.93 -18.17
N ALA A 183 -3.69 12.35 -19.25
CA ALA A 183 -2.35 11.76 -19.29
C ALA A 183 -1.25 12.83 -19.17
N GLY A 184 -0.07 12.43 -18.70
CA GLY A 184 1.11 13.28 -18.55
C GLY A 184 1.79 13.13 -17.21
N GLU A 185 2.75 14.01 -16.93
CA GLU A 185 3.61 13.94 -15.76
C GLU A 185 2.94 14.53 -14.51
N TYR A 186 2.79 13.70 -13.48
CA TYR A 186 2.27 14.05 -12.17
C TYR A 186 3.40 14.11 -11.15
N TRP A 187 3.30 15.05 -10.22
CA TRP A 187 4.31 15.27 -9.18
C TRP A 187 3.69 15.22 -7.79
N VAL A 188 4.43 14.60 -6.87
CA VAL A 188 4.14 14.67 -5.43
C VAL A 188 5.36 15.22 -4.70
N ALA A 189 5.13 16.22 -3.86
CA ALA A 189 6.15 16.87 -3.08
C ALA A 189 5.73 17.05 -1.63
N ASP A 190 6.71 17.35 -0.77
CA ASP A 190 6.50 17.63 0.64
C ASP A 190 5.88 16.46 1.43
N ILE A 191 6.15 15.22 1.05
CA ILE A 191 5.83 14.09 1.91
C ILE A 191 6.60 14.25 3.23
N ALA A 192 5.93 14.04 4.35
CA ALA A 192 6.51 14.25 5.69
C ALA A 192 7.49 13.14 6.07
N LEU A 193 8.73 13.26 5.65
CA LEU A 193 9.80 12.29 5.78
C LEU A 193 10.91 12.80 6.71
N SER A 194 11.93 11.97 6.96
CA SER A 194 13.14 12.33 7.69
C SER A 194 14.36 11.81 6.97
N GLU A 195 15.39 12.67 6.89
CA GLU A 195 16.71 12.28 6.45
C GLU A 195 17.52 11.64 7.58
N GLY A 196 18.63 11.00 7.23
CA GLY A 196 19.58 10.40 8.16
C GLY A 196 19.35 8.91 8.36
N ASN A 197 19.89 8.40 9.46
CA ASN A 197 19.83 6.97 9.78
C ASN A 197 18.58 6.66 10.60
N GLY A 198 17.65 5.92 10.01
CA GLY A 198 16.41 5.47 10.65
C GLY A 198 16.54 4.24 11.55
N GLY A 199 17.76 3.77 11.83
CA GLY A 199 18.04 2.56 12.62
C GLY A 199 17.75 1.28 11.83
N SER A 200 17.42 0.21 12.55
CA SER A 200 17.24 -1.14 11.96
C SER A 200 16.06 -1.26 10.99
N THR A 201 15.07 -0.37 11.05
CA THR A 201 13.97 -0.32 10.11
C THR A 201 14.27 0.62 8.92
N GLY A 202 15.18 1.60 9.12
CA GLY A 202 15.45 2.61 8.12
C GLY A 202 14.34 3.67 7.98
N TYR A 203 14.62 4.74 7.24
CA TYR A 203 13.60 5.66 6.74
C TYR A 203 13.25 5.30 5.32
N TYR A 204 11.99 5.46 4.96
CA TYR A 204 11.46 5.26 3.61
C TYR A 204 10.31 6.23 3.37
N GLY A 205 9.96 6.42 2.12
CA GLY A 205 8.77 7.19 1.78
C GLY A 205 8.61 7.45 0.29
N GLY A 206 7.36 7.54 -0.10
CA GLY A 206 6.98 7.74 -1.48
C GLY A 206 5.47 7.80 -1.62
N TRP A 207 5.02 7.73 -2.86
CA TRP A 207 3.61 7.83 -3.22
C TRP A 207 3.24 6.91 -4.36
N GLY A 208 1.94 6.63 -4.47
CA GLY A 208 1.36 5.95 -5.60
C GLY A 208 -0.02 6.49 -5.90
N MET A 209 -0.41 6.46 -7.15
CA MET A 209 -1.73 6.84 -7.60
C MET A 209 -2.31 5.74 -8.48
N VAL A 210 -3.48 5.22 -8.08
CA VAL A 210 -4.26 4.32 -8.92
C VAL A 210 -5.27 5.13 -9.72
N VAL A 211 -5.34 4.89 -11.02
CA VAL A 211 -6.26 5.57 -11.93
C VAL A 211 -7.07 4.54 -12.69
N VAL A 212 -8.39 4.57 -12.56
CA VAL A 212 -9.32 3.80 -13.38
C VAL A 212 -9.87 4.71 -14.48
N TYR A 213 -9.84 4.22 -15.70
CA TYR A 213 -10.27 4.98 -16.87
C TYR A 213 -11.06 4.14 -17.84
N GLU A 214 -11.86 4.78 -18.68
CA GLU A 214 -12.65 4.15 -19.71
C GLU A 214 -12.34 4.72 -21.09
N ASN A 215 -12.51 3.88 -22.12
CA ASN A 215 -12.43 4.23 -23.52
C ASN A 215 -13.29 3.25 -24.31
N ALA A 216 -14.16 3.75 -25.18
CA ALA A 216 -15.16 2.96 -25.89
C ALA A 216 -14.58 1.83 -26.77
N LEU A 217 -13.31 1.89 -27.14
CA LEU A 217 -12.64 0.87 -27.95
C LEU A 217 -12.04 -0.27 -27.11
N MET A 218 -11.90 -0.08 -25.79
CA MET A 218 -11.28 -1.07 -24.93
C MET A 218 -12.25 -2.19 -24.55
N ASN A 219 -11.69 -3.32 -24.15
CA ASN A 219 -12.46 -4.44 -23.66
C ASN A 219 -13.14 -4.12 -22.32
N PRO A 220 -14.31 -4.73 -22.02
CA PRO A 220 -14.97 -4.58 -20.74
C PRO A 220 -14.15 -5.25 -19.62
N ARG A 221 -14.07 -4.57 -18.47
CA ARG A 221 -13.39 -5.03 -17.25
C ARG A 221 -14.16 -4.63 -16.01
N ASP A 222 -14.09 -5.47 -15.01
CA ASP A 222 -14.46 -5.13 -13.64
C ASP A 222 -13.18 -4.76 -12.86
N VAL A 223 -13.13 -3.55 -12.34
CA VAL A 223 -12.01 -3.07 -11.52
C VAL A 223 -12.50 -2.79 -10.12
N THR A 224 -11.85 -3.35 -9.13
CA THR A 224 -12.08 -3.07 -7.71
C THR A 224 -10.76 -2.70 -7.05
N ILE A 225 -10.77 -1.65 -6.25
CA ILE A 225 -9.63 -1.20 -5.48
C ILE A 225 -9.88 -1.61 -4.04
N PHE A 226 -8.99 -2.42 -3.49
CA PHE A 226 -8.99 -2.77 -2.08
C PHE A 226 -7.95 -1.95 -1.37
N ASP A 227 -8.33 -1.23 -0.34
CA ASP A 227 -7.38 -0.59 0.53
C ASP A 227 -7.66 -0.86 2.00
N GLY A 228 -6.62 -0.85 2.74
CA GLY A 228 -6.56 -1.10 4.16
C GLY A 228 -5.17 -0.71 4.64
N TYR A 229 -4.77 -1.25 5.77
CA TYR A 229 -3.40 -1.07 6.21
C TYR A 229 -2.92 -2.31 6.97
N ALA A 230 -2.07 -3.10 6.35
CA ALA A 230 -1.37 -4.23 6.95
C ALA A 230 0.11 -3.88 7.15
N TYR A 231 0.64 -4.27 8.30
CA TYR A 231 2.08 -4.23 8.58
C TYR A 231 2.57 -5.66 8.79
N VAL A 232 3.30 -6.16 7.81
CA VAL A 232 3.88 -7.51 7.83
C VAL A 232 5.36 -7.39 8.18
N ARG A 233 5.81 -8.18 9.15
CA ARG A 233 7.19 -8.17 9.61
C ARG A 233 7.61 -9.58 10.00
N GLY A 234 8.65 -10.09 9.40
CA GLY A 234 9.21 -11.40 9.72
C GLY A 234 9.38 -11.65 11.21
N ASN A 235 9.11 -12.86 11.67
CA ASN A 235 9.08 -13.32 13.06
C ASN A 235 7.95 -12.75 13.94
N ALA A 236 7.06 -11.92 13.43
CA ALA A 236 5.94 -11.35 14.18
C ALA A 236 4.59 -11.60 13.50
N THR A 237 4.50 -11.36 12.22
CA THR A 237 3.38 -11.68 11.35
C THR A 237 3.97 -12.17 10.04
N GLU A 238 3.88 -13.45 9.78
CA GLU A 238 4.51 -14.06 8.61
C GLU A 238 3.65 -13.93 7.37
N ASP A 239 2.32 -14.02 7.54
CA ASP A 239 1.35 -13.99 6.45
C ASP A 239 0.22 -13.03 6.75
N TYR A 240 -0.32 -12.39 5.72
CA TYR A 240 -1.55 -11.64 5.77
C TYR A 240 -2.43 -11.99 4.58
N GLU A 241 -3.64 -12.49 4.86
CA GLU A 241 -4.61 -12.88 3.86
C GLU A 241 -5.63 -11.74 3.65
N ILE A 242 -5.80 -11.31 2.40
CA ILE A 242 -6.80 -10.32 2.00
C ILE A 242 -7.89 -11.07 1.25
N ASP A 243 -9.11 -11.03 1.77
CA ASP A 243 -10.27 -11.55 1.07
C ASP A 243 -10.67 -10.58 -0.06
N VAL A 244 -10.61 -11.04 -1.29
CA VAL A 244 -11.01 -10.27 -2.47
C VAL A 244 -12.32 -10.81 -3.02
N GLU A 245 -13.36 -9.98 -2.98
CA GLU A 245 -14.69 -10.30 -3.47
C GLU A 245 -15.36 -9.10 -4.15
N GLY A 246 -16.56 -9.31 -4.68
CA GLY A 246 -17.40 -8.23 -5.20
C GLY A 246 -17.14 -7.88 -6.67
N PHE A 247 -16.35 -8.68 -7.40
CA PHE A 247 -16.21 -8.56 -8.84
C PHE A 247 -16.76 -9.80 -9.54
N ASN A 248 -17.13 -9.65 -10.80
CA ASN A 248 -17.60 -10.75 -11.63
C ASN A 248 -16.46 -11.23 -12.53
N THR A 249 -16.38 -12.54 -12.70
CA THR A 249 -15.48 -13.16 -13.67
C THR A 249 -16.28 -13.79 -14.80
N ALA A 250 -15.65 -14.02 -15.94
CA ALA A 250 -16.26 -14.79 -17.02
C ALA A 250 -16.70 -16.17 -16.50
N GLN A 251 -17.91 -16.59 -16.86
CA GLN A 251 -18.46 -17.89 -16.45
C GLN A 251 -17.79 -19.04 -17.21
N ASP A 252 -17.36 -18.79 -18.44
CA ASP A 252 -16.74 -19.76 -19.32
C ASP A 252 -15.49 -19.16 -19.97
N GLY A 253 -14.47 -20.01 -20.23
CA GLY A 253 -13.20 -19.62 -20.85
C GLY A 253 -12.12 -19.25 -19.84
N ASP A 254 -11.02 -18.72 -20.36
CA ASP A 254 -9.88 -18.27 -19.55
C ASP A 254 -10.20 -16.98 -18.83
N ILE A 255 -9.85 -16.93 -17.55
CA ILE A 255 -9.98 -15.73 -16.73
C ILE A 255 -8.65 -14.96 -16.79
N ASN A 256 -8.68 -13.77 -17.36
CA ASN A 256 -7.54 -12.86 -17.35
C ASN A 256 -7.67 -11.91 -16.16
N ILE A 257 -6.67 -11.88 -15.31
CA ILE A 257 -6.60 -11.02 -14.13
C ILE A 257 -5.39 -10.12 -14.28
N LYS A 258 -5.59 -8.81 -14.13
CA LYS A 258 -4.53 -7.82 -13.94
C LYS A 258 -4.52 -7.41 -12.48
N LEU A 259 -3.37 -7.45 -11.84
CA LEU A 259 -3.19 -7.08 -10.45
C LEU A 259 -2.27 -5.85 -10.38
N GLY A 260 -2.64 -4.89 -9.54
CA GLY A 260 -1.81 -3.78 -9.15
C GLY A 260 -1.60 -3.81 -7.63
N LEU A 261 -0.38 -3.57 -7.19
CA LEU A 261 0.00 -3.56 -5.78
C LEU A 261 0.79 -2.31 -5.46
N MET A 262 0.49 -1.71 -4.31
CA MET A 262 1.31 -0.69 -3.69
C MET A 262 1.67 -1.14 -2.28
N ALA A 263 2.96 -1.29 -2.03
CA ALA A 263 3.52 -1.59 -0.72
C ALA A 263 4.59 -0.56 -0.38
N GLY A 264 4.59 -0.07 0.81
CA GLY A 264 5.65 0.79 1.33
C GLY A 264 6.68 -0.06 2.05
N GLU A 265 7.92 0.11 1.69
CA GLU A 265 9.07 -0.63 2.18
C GLU A 265 9.22 -2.03 1.55
N GLY A 266 10.43 -2.34 1.17
CA GLY A 266 10.91 -3.61 0.63
C GLY A 266 12.39 -3.48 0.33
N ASP A 267 13.12 -4.58 0.39
CA ASP A 267 14.57 -4.58 0.22
C ASP A 267 15.02 -5.57 -0.84
N ARG A 268 15.78 -5.11 -1.83
CA ARG A 268 16.35 -6.00 -2.84
C ARG A 268 17.31 -7.04 -2.26
N GLY A 269 18.02 -6.68 -1.22
CA GLY A 269 19.02 -7.52 -0.55
C GLY A 269 18.47 -8.49 0.50
N ILE A 270 17.18 -8.40 0.85
CA ILE A 270 16.53 -9.28 1.82
C ILE A 270 15.51 -10.15 1.10
N SER A 271 15.63 -11.47 1.25
CA SER A 271 14.68 -12.43 0.71
C SER A 271 13.79 -13.00 1.81
N GLY A 272 12.64 -13.54 1.41
CA GLY A 272 11.70 -14.22 2.31
C GLY A 272 10.28 -13.72 2.19
N ASP A 273 10.07 -12.55 1.60
CA ASP A 273 8.75 -12.03 1.30
C ASP A 273 8.16 -12.63 0.01
N TYR A 274 6.85 -12.68 -0.08
CA TYR A 274 6.15 -13.22 -1.22
C TYR A 274 4.74 -12.68 -1.35
N PHE A 275 4.20 -12.79 -2.55
CA PHE A 275 2.80 -12.53 -2.85
C PHE A 275 2.17 -13.77 -3.47
N GLU A 276 1.02 -14.18 -2.95
CA GLU A 276 0.33 -15.41 -3.37
C GLU A 276 -1.14 -15.14 -3.67
N ILE A 277 -1.70 -15.94 -4.58
CA ILE A 277 -3.14 -16.02 -4.78
C ILE A 277 -3.64 -17.42 -4.45
N LYS A 278 -4.84 -17.51 -3.88
CA LYS A 278 -5.50 -18.78 -3.58
C LYS A 278 -6.28 -19.27 -4.81
N LYS A 279 -5.92 -20.45 -5.28
CA LYS A 279 -6.59 -21.09 -6.40
C LYS A 279 -7.91 -21.73 -5.98
N ARG A 280 -8.79 -22.01 -6.94
CA ARG A 280 -10.08 -22.68 -6.72
C ARG A 280 -9.98 -24.03 -5.99
N ASN A 281 -8.85 -24.72 -6.07
CA ASN A 281 -8.57 -25.97 -5.35
C ASN A 281 -8.02 -25.75 -3.94
N ASN A 282 -8.10 -24.53 -3.40
CA ASN A 282 -7.56 -24.10 -2.11
C ASN A 282 -6.02 -24.18 -1.99
N GLN A 283 -5.30 -24.32 -3.08
CA GLN A 283 -3.85 -24.24 -3.09
C GLN A 283 -3.40 -22.80 -3.35
N TRP A 284 -2.38 -22.36 -2.61
CA TRP A 284 -1.72 -21.08 -2.83
C TRP A 284 -0.75 -21.18 -4.01
N GLN A 285 -0.67 -20.11 -4.78
CA GLN A 285 0.25 -19.96 -5.90
C GLN A 285 1.03 -18.67 -5.74
N ARG A 286 2.34 -18.79 -5.53
CA ARG A 286 3.25 -17.64 -5.52
C ARG A 286 3.27 -16.99 -6.90
N LEU A 287 3.15 -15.68 -6.87
CA LEU A 287 3.27 -14.85 -8.06
C LEU A 287 4.72 -14.39 -8.22
N SER A 288 5.11 -14.16 -9.45
CA SER A 288 6.41 -13.58 -9.80
C SER A 288 6.35 -13.03 -11.22
N HIS A 289 7.24 -12.13 -11.51
CA HIS A 289 7.63 -11.76 -12.87
C HIS A 289 9.13 -11.48 -12.92
N ASP A 290 9.66 -11.05 -14.05
CA ASP A 290 11.11 -10.97 -14.30
C ASP A 290 11.87 -10.12 -13.27
N GLN A 291 11.22 -9.12 -12.68
CA GLN A 291 11.84 -8.22 -11.70
C GLN A 291 11.52 -8.57 -10.24
N ASN A 292 10.47 -9.35 -9.98
CA ASN A 292 10.00 -9.71 -8.64
C ASN A 292 9.92 -11.22 -8.50
N SER A 293 10.87 -11.81 -7.80
CA SER A 293 10.95 -13.26 -7.65
C SER A 293 9.92 -13.79 -6.66
N THR A 294 9.67 -15.11 -6.68
CA THR A 294 8.77 -15.80 -5.75
C THR A 294 9.20 -15.76 -4.28
N GLY A 295 10.39 -15.29 -3.97
CA GLY A 295 10.95 -15.24 -2.62
C GLY A 295 11.57 -13.89 -2.27
N ASN A 296 11.35 -12.86 -3.10
CA ASN A 296 11.64 -11.46 -2.86
C ASN A 296 10.74 -10.65 -3.79
N PHE A 297 9.45 -10.67 -3.50
CA PHE A 297 8.45 -10.00 -4.34
C PHE A 297 8.43 -8.49 -4.09
N PHE A 298 8.55 -8.07 -2.85
CA PHE A 298 8.59 -6.67 -2.43
C PHE A 298 10.04 -6.19 -2.31
N ASN A 299 10.67 -5.92 -3.44
CA ASN A 299 12.11 -5.69 -3.53
C ASN A 299 12.51 -4.26 -3.88
N SER A 300 11.76 -3.29 -3.39
CA SER A 300 12.04 -1.85 -3.64
C SER A 300 12.07 -1.48 -5.13
N SER A 301 11.18 -2.06 -5.92
CA SER A 301 11.10 -1.76 -7.34
C SER A 301 9.72 -1.26 -7.74
N ILE A 302 9.68 -0.39 -8.74
CA ILE A 302 8.45 0.06 -9.39
C ILE A 302 8.43 -0.57 -10.77
N ASN A 303 7.45 -1.44 -10.99
CA ASN A 303 7.31 -2.21 -12.19
C ASN A 303 5.92 -2.02 -12.79
N THR A 304 5.86 -1.83 -14.09
CA THR A 304 4.61 -1.72 -14.83
C THR A 304 4.61 -2.76 -15.94
N ASP A 305 3.53 -3.54 -16.03
CA ASP A 305 3.37 -4.61 -17.01
C ASP A 305 4.52 -5.64 -17.04
N GLY A 306 5.18 -5.83 -15.88
CA GLY A 306 6.29 -6.76 -15.72
C GLY A 306 7.68 -6.15 -15.97
N ASP A 307 7.76 -4.95 -16.51
CA ASP A 307 9.02 -4.27 -16.75
C ASP A 307 9.32 -3.23 -15.65
N ARG A 308 10.58 -3.22 -15.19
CA ARG A 308 11.08 -2.21 -14.29
C ARG A 308 11.14 -0.88 -15.03
N ASN A 309 10.57 0.18 -14.46
CA ASN A 309 10.68 1.51 -15.03
C ASN A 309 12.08 2.10 -14.77
N PRO A 310 12.95 2.22 -15.79
CA PRO A 310 14.32 2.69 -15.61
C PRO A 310 14.40 4.22 -15.40
N ASP A 311 13.34 4.95 -15.71
CA ASP A 311 13.31 6.41 -15.62
C ASP A 311 12.93 6.89 -14.21
N LEU A 312 12.50 5.98 -13.33
CA LEU A 312 12.23 6.29 -11.94
C LEU A 312 13.53 6.25 -11.15
N VAL A 313 14.03 7.42 -10.80
CA VAL A 313 15.36 7.67 -10.22
C VAL A 313 15.60 6.94 -8.89
N ASN A 314 14.55 6.60 -8.17
CA ASN A 314 14.62 6.12 -6.79
C ASN A 314 14.09 4.70 -6.61
N ASN A 315 14.06 3.98 -7.66
CA ASN A 315 13.61 2.61 -7.69
C ASN A 315 14.66 1.70 -7.00
N THR A 316 14.66 1.70 -5.67
CA THR A 316 15.57 0.93 -4.81
C THR A 316 14.89 -0.21 -4.12
#